data_74806afb874d23acf6dfa870fef35a51
#
_entry.id   74806afb874d23acf6dfa870fef35a51
#
_cell.length_a   1.000
_cell.length_b   1.000
_cell.length_c   1.000
_cell.angle_alpha   90.00
_cell.angle_beta   90.00
_cell.angle_gamma   90.00
#
_symmetry.space_group_name_H-M   'P 1'
#
loop_
_entity.id
_entity.type
_entity.pdbx_description
1 polymer ?
#
loop_
_entity_poly.entity_id
_entity_poly.type
_entity_poly.pdbx_seq_one_letter_code
_entity_poly.pdbx_strand_id
1 'polypeptide(L)'
;FRVGEDGPTHEPVEQEAQIRLMEKLKNHKGHNSMLVLRPADVEETTQAWKLAMENTATPTALIFSRQNIANLPAGTDYTQTAKGAYIVAGADENPDVILVASGSEVSTLVAGAELLRKDGVKLRIVSVPSEGLFRSQSKEYQESIIPTGAKVFGLTAGLPVNLQGLVGHNGKVWGLESFGFSAPYKVLDEKLGFTAENVYNQVKAML
;
A
#
# COMPACT_ATOMS: atom_id res chain seq x y z
N PHE A 1 -0.13 3.98 -13.30
CA PHE A 1 0.19 3.36 -14.60
C PHE A 1 -0.94 2.55 -15.20
N ARG A 2 -1.84 1.98 -14.49
CA ARG A 2 -2.94 1.13 -14.99
C ARG A 2 -4.06 1.90 -15.70
N VAL A 3 -3.78 3.09 -16.20
CA VAL A 3 -4.75 3.87 -16.97
C VAL A 3 -4.85 3.37 -18.42
N GLY A 4 -3.80 2.71 -18.91
CA GLY A 4 -3.81 2.00 -20.18
C GLY A 4 -3.15 2.82 -21.30
N GLU A 5 -3.92 3.48 -22.13
CA GLU A 5 -3.43 4.06 -23.35
C GLU A 5 -2.86 5.49 -23.24
N ASP A 6 -2.83 6.07 -22.03
CA ASP A 6 -2.44 7.47 -21.84
C ASP A 6 -0.94 7.72 -22.00
N GLY A 7 -0.11 6.74 -21.69
CA GLY A 7 1.32 6.76 -21.98
C GLY A 7 2.16 7.67 -21.08
N PRO A 8 3.47 7.83 -21.40
CA PRO A 8 4.42 8.49 -20.51
C PRO A 8 4.09 9.94 -20.21
N THR A 9 3.44 10.66 -21.10
CA THR A 9 3.14 12.08 -20.92
C THR A 9 2.01 12.34 -19.92
N HIS A 10 1.17 11.33 -19.61
CA HIS A 10 -0.02 11.47 -18.76
C HIS A 10 -0.01 10.53 -17.55
N GLU A 11 1.05 9.77 -17.34
CA GLU A 11 1.17 8.80 -16.24
C GLU A 11 2.38 9.09 -15.33
N PRO A 12 2.42 10.27 -14.67
CA PRO A 12 3.47 10.58 -13.71
C PRO A 12 3.38 9.66 -12.49
N VAL A 13 4.52 9.34 -11.89
CA VAL A 13 4.61 8.39 -10.78
C VAL A 13 4.95 9.05 -9.45
N GLU A 14 5.31 10.33 -9.45
CA GLU A 14 5.72 11.09 -8.29
C GLU A 14 4.56 11.77 -7.55
N GLN A 15 3.39 11.90 -8.14
CA GLN A 15 2.26 12.68 -7.59
C GLN A 15 1.78 12.13 -6.24
N GLU A 16 1.70 10.81 -6.08
CA GLU A 16 1.34 10.23 -4.79
C GLU A 16 2.35 10.60 -3.70
N ALA A 17 3.65 10.54 -4.01
CA ALA A 17 4.71 10.93 -3.08
C ALA A 17 4.58 12.40 -2.68
N GLN A 18 4.32 13.30 -3.64
CA GLN A 18 4.12 14.72 -3.39
C GLN A 18 2.90 14.98 -2.48
N ILE A 19 1.78 14.32 -2.74
CA ILE A 19 0.57 14.43 -1.92
C ILE A 19 0.84 13.92 -0.50
N ARG A 20 1.54 12.78 -0.36
CA ARG A 20 1.90 12.21 0.95
C ARG A 20 2.85 13.09 1.76
N LEU A 21 3.65 13.94 1.12
CA LEU A 21 4.47 14.92 1.84
C LEU A 21 3.60 15.90 2.64
N MET A 22 2.38 16.21 2.17
CA MET A 22 1.45 17.08 2.89
C MET A 22 0.98 16.48 4.23
N GLU A 23 0.98 15.16 4.37
CA GLU A 23 0.70 14.50 5.66
C GLU A 23 1.80 14.74 6.70
N LYS A 24 3.02 15.05 6.27
CA LYS A 24 4.18 15.29 7.15
C LYS A 24 4.28 16.75 7.63
N LEU A 25 3.62 17.66 6.93
CA LEU A 25 3.53 19.04 7.34
C LEU A 25 2.50 19.21 8.46
N LYS A 26 2.79 20.11 9.39
CA LYS A 26 1.84 20.53 10.42
C LYS A 26 1.24 21.89 10.06
N ASN A 27 -0.07 22.01 10.17
CA ASN A 27 -0.73 23.30 10.10
C ASN A 27 -0.55 24.07 11.41
N HIS A 28 -0.97 25.33 11.45
CA HIS A 28 -0.83 26.19 12.63
C HIS A 28 -1.61 25.72 13.87
N LYS A 29 -2.52 24.74 13.72
CA LYS A 29 -3.23 24.08 14.82
C LYS A 29 -2.56 22.78 15.28
N GLY A 30 -1.42 22.40 14.68
CA GLY A 30 -0.67 21.20 15.01
C GLY A 30 -1.21 19.90 14.35
N HIS A 31 -2.26 19.97 13.53
CA HIS A 31 -2.73 18.82 12.75
C HIS A 31 -1.85 18.59 11.51
N ASN A 32 -1.82 17.37 10.98
CA ASN A 32 -1.26 17.13 9.66
C ASN A 32 -2.00 18.00 8.63
N SER A 33 -1.28 18.58 7.67
CA SER A 33 -1.86 19.51 6.71
C SER A 33 -2.85 18.87 5.73
N MET A 34 -2.83 17.54 5.61
CA MET A 34 -3.72 16.76 4.76
C MET A 34 -3.94 15.38 5.34
N LEU A 35 -5.13 14.82 5.12
CA LEU A 35 -5.40 13.39 5.25
C LEU A 35 -5.29 12.77 3.85
N VAL A 36 -4.44 11.77 3.68
CA VAL A 36 -4.29 11.07 2.39
C VAL A 36 -4.73 9.62 2.54
N LEU A 37 -5.64 9.16 1.69
CA LEU A 37 -6.21 7.82 1.71
C LEU A 37 -6.14 7.19 0.32
N ARG A 38 -5.59 5.99 0.23
CA ARG A 38 -5.52 5.18 -0.99
C ARG A 38 -6.05 3.77 -0.71
N PRO A 39 -7.38 3.60 -0.81
CA PRO A 39 -8.05 2.36 -0.44
C PRO A 39 -7.80 1.23 -1.44
N ALA A 40 -7.80 -0.02 -0.94
CA ALA A 40 -7.45 -1.23 -1.68
C ALA A 40 -8.63 -1.89 -2.40
N ASP A 41 -9.86 -1.69 -1.92
CA ASP A 41 -11.07 -2.25 -2.51
C ASP A 41 -12.32 -1.41 -2.21
N VAL A 42 -13.50 -1.91 -2.53
CA VAL A 42 -14.77 -1.18 -2.35
C VAL A 42 -15.11 -0.95 -0.87
N GLU A 43 -14.84 -1.93 -0.01
CA GLU A 43 -15.16 -1.82 1.42
C GLU A 43 -14.18 -0.85 2.11
N GLU A 44 -12.90 -0.95 1.81
CA GLU A 44 -11.91 0.03 2.30
C GLU A 44 -12.20 1.43 1.74
N THR A 45 -12.70 1.53 0.50
CA THR A 45 -13.15 2.80 -0.09
C THR A 45 -14.32 3.39 0.69
N THR A 46 -15.27 2.57 1.12
CA THR A 46 -16.40 3.01 1.95
C THR A 46 -15.90 3.59 3.28
N GLN A 47 -14.95 2.93 3.93
CA GLN A 47 -14.32 3.46 5.15
C GLN A 47 -13.52 4.75 4.89
N ALA A 48 -12.81 4.81 3.77
CA ALA A 48 -12.05 6.00 3.39
C ALA A 48 -12.97 7.21 3.17
N TRP A 49 -14.12 7.03 2.52
CA TRP A 49 -15.14 8.07 2.38
C TRP A 49 -15.72 8.52 3.72
N LYS A 50 -16.01 7.57 4.62
CA LYS A 50 -16.46 7.89 5.98
C LYS A 50 -15.43 8.78 6.68
N LEU A 51 -14.16 8.39 6.69
CA LEU A 51 -13.08 9.16 7.30
C LEU A 51 -12.94 10.55 6.66
N ALA A 52 -13.08 10.65 5.33
CA ALA A 52 -13.01 11.91 4.62
C ALA A 52 -14.15 12.87 5.03
N MET A 53 -15.37 12.35 5.17
CA MET A 53 -16.54 13.15 5.59
C MET A 53 -16.48 13.57 7.06
N GLU A 54 -15.86 12.76 7.91
CA GLU A 54 -15.66 13.07 9.34
C GLU A 54 -14.47 14.02 9.56
N ASN A 55 -13.54 14.13 8.61
CA ASN A 55 -12.39 15.01 8.70
C ASN A 55 -12.76 16.47 8.39
N THR A 56 -13.00 17.25 9.42
CA THR A 56 -13.32 18.68 9.32
C THR A 56 -12.12 19.60 9.57
N ALA A 57 -10.97 19.04 9.90
CA ALA A 57 -9.79 19.80 10.33
C ALA A 57 -8.85 20.18 9.19
N THR A 58 -8.80 19.36 8.14
CA THR A 58 -7.85 19.49 7.03
C THR A 58 -8.46 18.95 5.72
N PRO A 59 -7.91 19.31 4.55
CA PRO A 59 -8.29 18.67 3.29
C PRO A 59 -8.03 17.16 3.33
N THR A 60 -8.84 16.40 2.58
CA THR A 60 -8.64 14.97 2.36
C THR A 60 -8.40 14.69 0.89
N ALA A 61 -7.33 13.96 0.60
CA ALA A 61 -7.05 13.40 -0.72
C ALA A 61 -7.47 11.93 -0.74
N LEU A 62 -8.35 11.56 -1.66
CA LEU A 62 -8.76 10.19 -1.93
C LEU A 62 -8.14 9.76 -3.27
N ILE A 63 -7.27 8.76 -3.26
CA ILE A 63 -6.56 8.27 -4.45
C ILE A 63 -7.16 6.92 -4.84
N PHE A 64 -7.85 6.87 -5.96
CA PHE A 64 -8.55 5.69 -6.44
C PHE A 64 -7.86 5.06 -7.65
N SER A 65 -8.16 3.78 -7.87
CA SER A 65 -7.77 3.07 -9.09
C SER A 65 -8.88 3.18 -10.15
N ARG A 66 -8.49 3.26 -11.40
CA ARG A 66 -9.42 3.22 -12.53
C ARG A 66 -9.93 1.80 -12.80
N GLN A 67 -9.06 0.81 -12.65
CA GLN A 67 -9.39 -0.59 -12.89
C GLN A 67 -10.21 -1.20 -11.75
N ASN A 68 -11.02 -2.20 -12.09
CA ASN A 68 -11.67 -3.02 -11.08
C ASN A 68 -10.63 -3.75 -10.23
N ILE A 69 -10.80 -3.69 -8.92
CA ILE A 69 -9.93 -4.33 -7.95
C ILE A 69 -10.71 -5.46 -7.28
N ALA A 70 -10.04 -6.60 -7.07
CA ALA A 70 -10.60 -7.69 -6.28
C ALA A 70 -10.73 -7.28 -4.82
N ASN A 71 -11.79 -7.76 -4.17
CA ASN A 71 -11.97 -7.55 -2.74
C ASN A 71 -10.82 -8.18 -1.95
N LEU A 72 -10.51 -7.59 -0.80
CA LEU A 72 -9.57 -8.16 0.15
C LEU A 72 -10.08 -9.51 0.69
N PRO A 73 -9.21 -10.33 1.31
CA PRO A 73 -9.60 -11.64 1.81
C PRO A 73 -10.82 -11.59 2.74
N ALA A 74 -11.66 -12.62 2.66
CA ALA A 74 -12.81 -12.74 3.55
C ALA A 74 -12.39 -12.70 5.03
N GLY A 75 -13.16 -12.00 5.85
CA GLY A 75 -12.84 -11.79 7.26
C GLY A 75 -11.94 -10.58 7.53
N THR A 76 -11.55 -9.80 6.52
CA THR A 76 -10.86 -8.52 6.72
C THR A 76 -11.72 -7.58 7.58
N ASP A 77 -11.16 -7.05 8.66
CA ASP A 77 -11.81 -6.03 9.49
C ASP A 77 -11.55 -4.62 8.93
N TYR A 78 -12.42 -4.18 8.05
CA TYR A 78 -12.33 -2.86 7.42
C TYR A 78 -12.47 -1.68 8.37
N THR A 79 -12.95 -1.88 9.60
CA THR A 79 -13.00 -0.81 10.60
C THR A 79 -11.60 -0.33 10.97
N GLN A 80 -10.58 -1.17 10.79
CA GLN A 80 -9.18 -0.85 11.01
C GLN A 80 -8.59 0.13 9.98
N THR A 81 -9.29 0.42 8.88
CA THR A 81 -8.89 1.47 7.92
C THR A 81 -8.62 2.80 8.64
N ALA A 82 -9.37 3.10 9.69
CA ALA A 82 -9.18 4.29 10.52
C ALA A 82 -7.83 4.34 11.26
N LYS A 83 -7.14 3.21 11.38
CA LYS A 83 -5.79 3.13 11.96
C LYS A 83 -4.68 3.44 10.94
N GLY A 84 -5.02 3.50 9.65
CA GLY A 84 -4.11 3.86 8.56
C GLY A 84 -3.24 2.73 8.03
N ALA A 85 -3.02 1.68 8.80
CA ALA A 85 -2.46 0.40 8.37
C ALA A 85 -2.99 -0.71 9.25
N TYR A 86 -3.26 -1.89 8.68
CA TYR A 86 -3.79 -3.03 9.41
C TYR A 86 -3.54 -4.35 8.65
N ILE A 87 -3.62 -5.47 9.40
CA ILE A 87 -3.40 -6.80 8.84
C ILE A 87 -4.66 -7.26 8.11
N VAL A 88 -4.54 -7.61 6.84
CA VAL A 88 -5.64 -8.13 6.01
C VAL A 88 -5.59 -9.65 5.87
N ALA A 89 -4.43 -10.27 6.08
CA ALA A 89 -4.28 -11.72 6.10
C ALA A 89 -2.95 -12.14 6.74
N GLY A 90 -2.88 -13.36 7.28
CA GLY A 90 -1.65 -13.93 7.84
C GLY A 90 -1.26 -13.26 9.16
N ALA A 91 -2.07 -13.43 10.20
CA ALA A 91 -1.82 -12.88 11.54
C ALA A 91 -0.80 -13.69 12.37
N ASP A 92 0.18 -14.34 11.72
CA ASP A 92 1.24 -15.08 12.41
C ASP A 92 2.03 -14.18 13.36
N GLU A 93 2.31 -14.66 14.57
CA GLU A 93 3.05 -13.88 15.57
C GLU A 93 4.48 -13.56 15.11
N ASN A 94 5.10 -14.48 14.36
CA ASN A 94 6.46 -14.33 13.84
C ASN A 94 6.50 -14.66 12.35
N PRO A 95 6.09 -13.73 11.47
CA PRO A 95 6.18 -13.95 10.03
C PRO A 95 7.64 -13.89 9.55
N ASP A 96 7.99 -14.72 8.56
CA ASP A 96 9.28 -14.66 7.88
C ASP A 96 9.42 -13.35 7.08
N VAL A 97 8.28 -12.83 6.60
CA VAL A 97 8.20 -11.58 5.83
C VAL A 97 6.84 -10.90 6.01
N ILE A 98 6.83 -9.57 5.99
CA ILE A 98 5.63 -8.75 5.95
C ILE A 98 5.51 -8.11 4.56
N LEU A 99 4.34 -8.23 3.94
CA LEU A 99 4.04 -7.64 2.65
C LEU A 99 3.19 -6.38 2.88
N VAL A 100 3.61 -5.23 2.36
CA VAL A 100 2.91 -3.96 2.57
C VAL A 100 2.59 -3.28 1.24
N ALA A 101 1.37 -2.80 1.09
CA ALA A 101 0.94 -1.99 -0.05
C ALA A 101 -0.23 -1.09 0.34
N SER A 102 -0.56 -0.15 -0.53
CA SER A 102 -1.81 0.62 -0.51
C SER A 102 -2.52 0.50 -1.86
N GLY A 103 -3.82 0.68 -1.87
CA GLY A 103 -4.60 0.65 -3.12
C GLY A 103 -4.58 -0.71 -3.82
N SER A 104 -4.62 -0.68 -5.14
CA SER A 104 -4.73 -1.88 -5.98
C SER A 104 -3.61 -2.91 -5.78
N GLU A 105 -2.45 -2.50 -5.29
CA GLU A 105 -1.29 -3.39 -5.12
C GLU A 105 -1.50 -4.38 -3.98
N VAL A 106 -2.42 -4.11 -3.03
CA VAL A 106 -2.74 -5.07 -1.97
C VAL A 106 -3.26 -6.39 -2.55
N SER A 107 -4.13 -6.34 -3.58
CA SER A 107 -4.62 -7.55 -4.25
C SER A 107 -3.51 -8.33 -4.96
N THR A 108 -2.52 -7.63 -5.53
CA THR A 108 -1.33 -8.27 -6.12
C THR A 108 -0.48 -8.96 -5.06
N LEU A 109 -0.32 -8.35 -3.88
CA LEU A 109 0.36 -9.00 -2.75
C LEU A 109 -0.39 -10.23 -2.25
N VAL A 110 -1.73 -10.19 -2.19
CA VAL A 110 -2.55 -11.34 -1.82
C VAL A 110 -2.29 -12.51 -2.77
N ALA A 111 -2.31 -12.26 -4.09
CA ALA A 111 -2.03 -13.30 -5.08
C ALA A 111 -0.59 -13.85 -4.97
N GLY A 112 0.40 -13.00 -4.78
CA GLY A 112 1.80 -13.42 -4.56
C GLY A 112 2.00 -14.21 -3.26
N ALA A 113 1.26 -13.84 -2.22
CA ALA A 113 1.28 -14.53 -0.93
C ALA A 113 0.77 -15.99 -1.03
N GLU A 114 -0.17 -16.27 -1.93
CA GLU A 114 -0.64 -17.65 -2.16
C GLU A 114 0.50 -18.55 -2.69
N LEU A 115 1.36 -18.00 -3.56
CA LEU A 115 2.52 -18.72 -4.07
C LEU A 115 3.55 -18.97 -2.96
N LEU A 116 3.85 -17.95 -2.16
CA LEU A 116 4.79 -18.06 -1.05
C LEU A 116 4.34 -19.05 0.03
N ARG A 117 3.04 -19.09 0.33
CA ARG A 117 2.45 -20.05 1.30
C ARG A 117 2.60 -21.49 0.84
N LYS A 118 2.53 -21.77 -0.47
CA LYS A 118 2.77 -23.12 -1.00
C LYS A 118 4.20 -23.61 -0.71
N ASP A 119 5.15 -22.69 -0.59
CA ASP A 119 6.54 -22.98 -0.19
C ASP A 119 6.76 -22.96 1.33
N GLY A 120 5.69 -22.87 2.11
CA GLY A 120 5.75 -22.88 3.58
C GLY A 120 6.20 -21.56 4.21
N VAL A 121 6.26 -20.45 3.44
CA VAL A 121 6.66 -19.13 3.96
C VAL A 121 5.53 -18.58 4.85
N LYS A 122 5.87 -18.25 6.10
CA LYS A 122 4.97 -17.55 7.01
C LYS A 122 4.99 -16.06 6.68
N LEU A 123 3.83 -15.49 6.42
CA LEU A 123 3.77 -14.11 5.99
C LEU A 123 2.56 -13.38 6.56
N ARG A 124 2.70 -12.07 6.64
CA ARG A 124 1.65 -11.13 7.01
C ARG A 124 1.43 -10.19 5.84
N ILE A 125 0.16 -9.90 5.51
CA ILE A 125 -0.21 -8.91 4.50
C ILE A 125 -0.83 -7.72 5.22
N VAL A 126 -0.32 -6.53 4.96
CA VAL A 126 -0.75 -5.28 5.56
C VAL A 126 -1.25 -4.33 4.47
N SER A 127 -2.50 -3.89 4.57
CA SER A 127 -2.98 -2.74 3.82
C SER A 127 -2.59 -1.47 4.53
N VAL A 128 -2.08 -0.49 3.78
CA VAL A 128 -1.68 0.82 4.30
C VAL A 128 -2.45 1.92 3.55
N PRO A 129 -3.76 2.06 3.79
CA PRO A 129 -4.55 3.10 3.15
C PRO A 129 -4.06 4.52 3.47
N SER A 130 -3.47 4.75 4.66
CA SER A 130 -2.94 6.06 5.05
C SER A 130 -1.71 5.93 5.95
N GLU A 131 -0.53 6.28 5.44
CA GLU A 131 0.68 6.32 6.27
C GLU A 131 0.56 7.37 7.39
N GLY A 132 -0.04 8.52 7.10
CA GLY A 132 -0.21 9.59 8.09
C GLY A 132 -1.04 9.16 9.31
N LEU A 133 -2.15 8.46 9.09
CA LEU A 133 -2.95 7.89 10.18
C LEU A 133 -2.19 6.79 10.93
N PHE A 134 -1.49 5.92 10.22
CA PHE A 134 -0.69 4.87 10.86
C PHE A 134 0.42 5.46 11.75
N ARG A 135 1.15 6.46 11.28
CA ARG A 135 2.19 7.14 12.06
C ARG A 135 1.65 7.90 13.27
N SER A 136 0.37 8.24 13.28
CA SER A 136 -0.30 8.87 14.44
C SER A 136 -0.74 7.88 15.51
N GLN A 137 -0.72 6.57 15.23
CA GLN A 137 -1.05 5.55 16.22
C GLN A 137 0.07 5.42 17.27
N SER A 138 -0.26 4.78 18.39
CA SER A 138 0.72 4.46 19.41
C SER A 138 1.87 3.60 18.85
N LYS A 139 3.04 3.68 19.48
CA LYS A 139 4.17 2.85 19.05
C LYS A 139 3.87 1.36 19.18
N GLU A 140 3.13 0.97 20.22
CA GLU A 140 2.71 -0.41 20.45
C GLU A 140 1.84 -0.92 19.30
N TYR A 141 0.92 -0.08 18.78
CA TYR A 141 0.14 -0.45 17.61
C TYR A 141 1.02 -0.56 16.37
N GLN A 142 1.88 0.41 16.11
CA GLN A 142 2.78 0.38 14.95
C GLN A 142 3.66 -0.88 14.97
N GLU A 143 4.24 -1.22 16.13
CA GLU A 143 5.05 -2.43 16.31
C GLU A 143 4.22 -3.73 16.18
N SER A 144 2.95 -3.73 16.56
CA SER A 144 2.08 -4.90 16.38
C SER A 144 1.77 -5.18 14.90
N ILE A 145 1.80 -4.16 14.05
CA ILE A 145 1.53 -4.27 12.60
C ILE A 145 2.82 -4.54 11.82
N ILE A 146 3.84 -3.71 12.02
CA ILE A 146 5.16 -3.78 11.35
C ILE A 146 6.24 -3.68 12.43
N PRO A 147 6.66 -4.80 13.03
CA PRO A 147 7.70 -4.80 14.06
C PRO A 147 9.03 -4.24 13.55
N THR A 148 9.71 -3.51 14.40
CA THR A 148 11.07 -3.00 14.10
C THR A 148 12.02 -4.17 13.81
N GLY A 149 12.75 -4.08 12.70
CA GLY A 149 13.70 -5.11 12.27
C GLY A 149 13.08 -6.26 11.47
N ALA A 150 11.75 -6.31 11.30
CA ALA A 150 11.11 -7.29 10.42
C ALA A 150 11.61 -7.16 8.97
N LYS A 151 11.64 -8.27 8.23
CA LYS A 151 11.80 -8.24 6.78
C LYS A 151 10.48 -7.78 6.17
N VAL A 152 10.50 -6.68 5.42
CA VAL A 152 9.30 -6.09 4.82
C VAL A 152 9.48 -5.94 3.32
N PHE A 153 8.52 -6.43 2.54
CA PHE A 153 8.44 -6.19 1.11
C PHE A 153 7.30 -5.23 0.81
N GLY A 154 7.59 -4.12 0.15
CA GLY A 154 6.62 -3.12 -0.27
C GLY A 154 6.34 -3.18 -1.77
N LEU A 155 5.07 -2.99 -2.17
CA LEU A 155 4.65 -2.88 -3.56
C LEU A 155 3.86 -1.59 -3.75
N THR A 156 4.29 -0.75 -4.71
CA THR A 156 3.62 0.52 -5.01
C THR A 156 3.62 0.82 -6.51
N ALA A 157 2.50 1.29 -7.05
CA ALA A 157 2.40 1.76 -8.42
C ALA A 157 3.00 3.16 -8.66
N GLY A 158 3.55 3.76 -7.62
CA GLY A 158 4.31 5.01 -7.68
C GLY A 158 5.79 4.79 -7.37
N LEU A 159 6.48 5.86 -6.98
CA LEU A 159 7.88 5.81 -6.58
C LEU A 159 8.10 4.95 -5.34
N PRO A 160 9.21 4.19 -5.25
CA PRO A 160 9.54 3.40 -4.07
C PRO A 160 9.53 4.19 -2.76
N VAL A 161 9.79 5.49 -2.80
CA VAL A 161 9.77 6.38 -1.63
C VAL A 161 8.43 6.37 -0.89
N ASN A 162 7.33 6.03 -1.57
CA ASN A 162 6.01 5.94 -0.95
C ASN A 162 5.95 4.94 0.22
N LEU A 163 6.81 3.91 0.21
CA LEU A 163 6.83 2.86 1.23
C LEU A 163 8.17 2.69 1.93
N GLN A 164 9.24 3.40 1.51
CA GLN A 164 10.58 3.29 2.10
C GLN A 164 10.57 3.51 3.62
N GLY A 165 9.79 4.45 4.09
CA GLY A 165 9.65 4.73 5.52
C GLY A 165 9.00 3.61 6.34
N LEU A 166 8.29 2.68 5.69
CA LEU A 166 7.62 1.55 6.32
C LEU A 166 8.45 0.26 6.25
N VAL A 167 9.21 0.07 5.19
CA VAL A 167 9.98 -1.17 4.98
C VAL A 167 11.34 -1.18 5.71
N GLY A 168 11.88 -0.01 6.05
CA GLY A 168 13.14 0.11 6.76
C GLY A 168 14.35 -0.38 5.96
N HIS A 169 15.51 -0.50 6.61
CA HIS A 169 16.78 -0.86 5.97
C HIS A 169 16.83 -2.33 5.49
N ASN A 170 16.14 -3.23 6.16
CA ASN A 170 16.10 -4.65 5.84
C ASN A 170 14.98 -4.99 4.84
N GLY A 171 14.24 -3.99 4.39
CA GLY A 171 13.13 -4.15 3.48
C GLY A 171 13.49 -3.83 2.04
N LYS A 172 12.57 -4.16 1.15
CA LYS A 172 12.66 -3.86 -0.28
C LYS A 172 11.32 -3.31 -0.77
N VAL A 173 11.38 -2.31 -1.63
CA VAL A 173 10.19 -1.80 -2.32
C VAL A 173 10.32 -2.06 -3.80
N TRP A 174 9.28 -2.64 -4.39
CA TRP A 174 9.07 -2.67 -5.84
C TRP A 174 8.13 -1.54 -6.21
N GLY A 175 8.55 -0.67 -7.08
CA GLY A 175 7.79 0.50 -7.54
C GLY A 175 8.21 0.94 -8.92
N LEU A 176 7.60 2.01 -9.42
CA LEU A 176 7.95 2.63 -10.69
C LEU A 176 8.93 3.77 -10.46
N GLU A 177 9.97 3.83 -11.29
CA GLU A 177 10.99 4.89 -11.25
C GLU A 177 10.99 5.73 -12.54
N SER A 178 10.04 5.45 -13.44
CA SER A 178 9.81 6.21 -14.67
C SER A 178 8.32 6.40 -14.88
N PHE A 179 7.95 7.38 -15.72
CA PHE A 179 6.58 7.55 -16.15
C PHE A 179 6.06 6.28 -16.86
N GLY A 180 4.74 6.12 -16.88
CA GLY A 180 4.07 4.94 -17.42
C GLY A 180 4.25 4.73 -18.92
N PHE A 181 3.57 3.73 -19.44
CA PHE A 181 3.62 3.32 -20.85
C PHE A 181 2.22 3.12 -21.40
N SER A 182 2.07 3.24 -22.73
CA SER A 182 0.81 3.02 -23.41
C SER A 182 0.64 1.54 -23.79
N ALA A 183 -0.22 0.84 -23.09
CA ALA A 183 -0.64 -0.54 -23.40
C ALA A 183 -1.87 -0.92 -22.55
N PRO A 184 -2.61 -1.99 -22.89
CA PRO A 184 -3.63 -2.55 -22.01
C PRO A 184 -3.05 -2.85 -20.61
N TYR A 185 -3.78 -2.55 -19.55
CA TYR A 185 -3.26 -2.62 -18.17
C TYR A 185 -2.64 -3.98 -17.77
N LYS A 186 -3.18 -5.09 -18.30
CA LYS A 186 -2.63 -6.44 -18.05
C LYS A 186 -1.24 -6.61 -18.64
N VAL A 187 -1.00 -6.03 -19.82
CA VAL A 187 0.33 -6.03 -20.45
C VAL A 187 1.29 -5.18 -19.63
N LEU A 188 0.81 -4.05 -19.08
CA LEU A 188 1.62 -3.21 -18.21
C LEU A 188 1.95 -3.91 -16.89
N ASP A 189 0.99 -4.60 -16.29
CA ASP A 189 1.24 -5.40 -15.08
C ASP A 189 2.36 -6.43 -15.29
N GLU A 190 2.31 -7.17 -16.39
CA GLU A 190 3.35 -8.15 -16.74
C GLU A 190 4.71 -7.48 -17.00
N LYS A 191 4.74 -6.44 -17.82
CA LYS A 191 5.99 -5.78 -18.23
C LYS A 191 6.66 -5.01 -17.09
N LEU A 192 5.88 -4.44 -16.18
CA LEU A 192 6.36 -3.65 -15.06
C LEU A 192 6.48 -4.47 -13.76
N GLY A 193 6.10 -5.75 -13.79
CA GLY A 193 6.27 -6.67 -12.67
C GLY A 193 5.25 -6.52 -11.55
N PHE A 194 4.04 -6.05 -11.86
CA PHE A 194 2.93 -6.00 -10.88
C PHE A 194 2.13 -7.31 -10.93
N THR A 195 2.83 -8.42 -10.79
CA THR A 195 2.28 -9.77 -10.86
C THR A 195 2.58 -10.58 -9.60
N ALA A 196 1.78 -11.61 -9.36
CA ALA A 196 1.99 -12.55 -8.26
C ALA A 196 3.37 -13.22 -8.31
N GLU A 197 3.81 -13.59 -9.52
CA GLU A 197 5.09 -14.25 -9.78
C GLU A 197 6.26 -13.33 -9.44
N ASN A 198 6.18 -12.04 -9.81
CA ASN A 198 7.24 -11.12 -9.45
C ASN A 198 7.28 -10.88 -7.93
N VAL A 199 6.14 -10.71 -7.26
CA VAL A 199 6.09 -10.63 -5.78
C VAL A 199 6.76 -11.84 -5.17
N TYR A 200 6.42 -13.06 -5.62
CA TYR A 200 7.04 -14.30 -5.16
C TYR A 200 8.56 -14.26 -5.35
N ASN A 201 9.05 -13.93 -6.55
CA ASN A 201 10.48 -13.92 -6.86
C ASN A 201 11.25 -12.89 -6.02
N GLN A 202 10.69 -11.67 -5.88
CA GLN A 202 11.31 -10.60 -5.11
C GLN A 202 11.41 -10.97 -3.62
N VAL A 203 10.37 -11.56 -3.06
CA VAL A 203 10.33 -11.99 -1.66
C VAL A 203 11.27 -13.18 -1.43
N LYS A 204 11.27 -14.17 -2.30
CA LYS A 204 12.21 -15.33 -2.20
C LYS A 204 13.66 -14.88 -2.21
N ALA A 205 14.00 -13.84 -2.96
CA ALA A 205 15.35 -13.28 -2.99
C ALA A 205 15.73 -12.52 -1.71
N MET A 206 14.76 -12.18 -0.84
CA MET A 206 14.99 -11.52 0.45
C MET A 206 15.11 -12.51 1.62
N LEU A 207 14.54 -13.72 1.48
CA LEU A 207 14.50 -14.75 2.52
C LEU A 207 15.81 -15.55 2.59
#